data_322795dab13a7c1f6cd54b34652d343b
#
_entry.id   322795dab13a7c1f6cd54b34652d343b
#
_cell.length_a   1.000
_cell.length_b   1.000
_cell.length_c   1.000
_cell.angle_alpha   90.00
_cell.angle_beta   90.00
_cell.angle_gamma   90.00
#
_symmetry.space_group_name_H-M   'P 1'
#
loop_
_entity.id
_entity.type
_entity.pdbx_description
1 polymer ?
#
loop_
_entity_poly.entity_id
_entity_poly.type
_entity_poly.pdbx_seq_one_letter_code
_entity_poly.pdbx_strand_id
1 'polypeptide(L)'
;MSARVLSSAVLGIDAYIVKVEADTTPMLPSFATVGLPTEAVKESKERVMSAIKNSGYRFPNKKVTINLAPADVRKEGSAFDLPIAVGILATTGQIARENFDEYVILGELSLDGSLRPIRGALCMALHARECDNLKGMILPRENAKEAAMAKGLNIYPVESLNQTIDFLENGDTIKPFEIDIAKVFEKALTYPIDFSDVKGQEHAKRALEVAAAGGHNIILIGPPGSGKTMLARRFPSVLPNLTLDEALQTTKIHSVAGLLPPDTALIATRPYRSPHHTISDAGLIGGGRIPRPGEVSLAHHGVLFLDEMPEFHKDVLEVLRQPMEDGRVTISRAAMSLTYPAQFMLAGASNPCPCGYHGDPSHECSCSPMQIQRYMSKISGPLLDRIDIHIEVPAVKFKELSGQPTGESSKAVRERVNAARRVQSERFKEEKNIFCNAHMESKEIMKYCPIGEDSKELLRQAITRLGLSARAYDRILKVSRTIADLESAPDILPQHISEAIQYRSLDRNLWMT
;
A
#
# COMPACT_ATOMS: atom_id res chain seq x y z
N MET A 1 -6.88 45.08 3.17
CA MET A 1 -6.14 44.49 4.31
C MET A 1 -5.93 43.03 3.94
N SER A 2 -4.72 42.53 3.97
CA SER A 2 -4.40 41.16 3.58
C SER A 2 -4.17 40.32 4.82
N ALA A 3 -4.64 39.08 4.83
CA ALA A 3 -4.38 38.08 5.86
C ALA A 3 -3.70 36.87 5.24
N ARG A 4 -2.83 36.20 6.01
CA ARG A 4 -2.13 34.99 5.59
C ARG A 4 -2.43 33.87 6.57
N VAL A 5 -2.82 32.71 6.03
CA VAL A 5 -3.13 31.49 6.77
C VAL A 5 -2.28 30.37 6.18
N LEU A 6 -1.65 29.56 7.02
CA LEU A 6 -0.94 28.36 6.55
C LEU A 6 -1.91 27.20 6.40
N SER A 7 -1.77 26.50 5.29
CA SER A 7 -2.45 25.28 4.96
C SER A 7 -1.44 24.26 4.41
N SER A 8 -1.90 23.09 3.99
CA SER A 8 -1.05 22.07 3.37
C SER A 8 -1.81 21.35 2.25
N ALA A 9 -1.07 20.81 1.31
CA ALA A 9 -1.59 19.99 0.24
C ALA A 9 -0.71 18.76 0.03
N VAL A 10 -1.30 17.72 -0.57
CA VAL A 10 -0.60 16.50 -0.91
C VAL A 10 -0.15 16.53 -2.37
N LEU A 11 1.06 16.01 -2.63
CA LEU A 11 1.60 15.76 -3.94
C LEU A 11 2.16 14.33 -3.99
N GLY A 12 1.43 13.41 -4.60
CA GLY A 12 1.76 11.98 -4.47
C GLY A 12 1.48 11.47 -3.06
N ILE A 13 2.50 11.02 -2.36
CA ILE A 13 2.46 10.61 -0.92
C ILE A 13 3.16 11.63 -0.01
N ASP A 14 3.73 12.67 -0.59
CA ASP A 14 4.36 13.75 0.14
C ASP A 14 3.41 14.93 0.28
N ALA A 15 3.73 15.85 1.16
CA ALA A 15 2.94 17.05 1.36
C ALA A 15 3.83 18.30 1.32
N TYR A 16 3.22 19.45 1.12
CA TYR A 16 3.89 20.74 1.12
C TYR A 16 3.00 21.81 1.74
N ILE A 17 3.61 22.85 2.31
CA ILE A 17 2.89 23.98 2.89
C ILE A 17 2.33 24.87 1.77
N VAL A 18 1.06 25.26 1.93
CA VAL A 18 0.38 26.23 1.08
C VAL A 18 0.05 27.46 1.90
N LYS A 19 0.50 28.63 1.44
CA LYS A 19 0.12 29.92 2.01
C LYS A 19 -1.17 30.38 1.35
N VAL A 20 -2.22 30.50 2.13
CA VAL A 20 -3.52 31.04 1.72
C VAL A 20 -3.53 32.52 2.07
N GLU A 21 -3.40 33.37 1.06
CA GLU A 21 -3.42 34.82 1.21
C GLU A 21 -4.78 35.32 0.78
N ALA A 22 -5.50 35.97 1.69
CA ALA A 22 -6.78 36.59 1.42
C ALA A 22 -6.63 38.11 1.39
N ASP A 23 -7.22 38.77 0.40
CA ASP A 23 -7.29 40.24 0.31
C ASP A 23 -8.72 40.69 -0.02
N THR A 24 -9.12 41.79 0.61
CA THR A 24 -10.43 42.43 0.38
C THR A 24 -10.24 43.86 -0.06
N THR A 25 -10.68 44.19 -1.27
CA THR A 25 -10.57 45.51 -1.87
C THR A 25 -11.95 46.16 -2.03
N PRO A 26 -12.13 47.46 -1.70
CA PRO A 26 -13.43 48.16 -1.86
C PRO A 26 -13.73 48.41 -3.35
N MET A 27 -14.11 47.37 -4.06
CA MET A 27 -14.56 47.35 -5.46
C MET A 27 -15.86 46.56 -5.58
N LEU A 28 -16.43 46.52 -6.79
CA LEU A 28 -17.63 45.71 -7.07
C LEU A 28 -17.47 44.29 -6.57
N PRO A 29 -18.46 43.71 -5.91
CA PRO A 29 -18.40 42.39 -5.32
C PRO A 29 -18.01 41.35 -6.35
N SER A 30 -16.91 40.68 -6.12
CA SER A 30 -16.40 39.56 -6.94
C SER A 30 -15.53 38.65 -6.09
N PHE A 31 -15.39 37.40 -6.52
CA PHE A 31 -14.54 36.42 -5.85
C PHE A 31 -13.59 35.81 -6.89
N ALA A 32 -12.30 35.90 -6.64
CA ALA A 32 -11.27 35.36 -7.52
C ALA A 32 -10.29 34.50 -6.73
N THR A 33 -9.98 33.29 -7.24
CA THR A 33 -8.93 32.43 -6.70
C THR A 33 -7.82 32.30 -7.72
N VAL A 34 -6.58 32.59 -7.30
CA VAL A 34 -5.36 32.50 -8.11
C VAL A 34 -4.38 31.50 -7.48
N GLY A 35 -3.31 31.11 -8.19
CA GLY A 35 -2.33 30.12 -7.71
C GLY A 35 -2.63 28.70 -8.19
N LEU A 36 -3.06 28.55 -9.44
CA LEU A 36 -3.38 27.26 -10.09
C LEU A 36 -4.43 26.41 -9.35
N PRO A 37 -5.58 26.97 -8.95
CA PRO A 37 -6.64 26.17 -8.33
C PRO A 37 -7.28 25.20 -9.33
N THR A 38 -7.62 23.98 -8.90
CA THR A 38 -8.51 23.09 -9.66
C THR A 38 -9.96 23.58 -9.62
N GLU A 39 -10.84 22.97 -10.42
CA GLU A 39 -12.28 23.28 -10.38
C GLU A 39 -12.87 23.10 -8.98
N ALA A 40 -12.51 22.01 -8.29
CA ALA A 40 -12.96 21.75 -6.92
C ALA A 40 -12.59 22.87 -5.93
N VAL A 41 -11.42 23.50 -6.10
CA VAL A 41 -11.01 24.67 -5.31
C VAL A 41 -11.73 25.93 -5.75
N LYS A 42 -12.11 26.07 -7.02
CA LYS A 42 -12.93 27.20 -7.49
C LYS A 42 -14.36 27.14 -6.99
N GLU A 43 -14.92 25.94 -6.88
CA GLU A 43 -16.24 25.67 -6.30
C GLU A 43 -16.30 25.98 -4.80
N SER A 44 -15.16 26.06 -4.10
CA SER A 44 -15.09 26.41 -2.69
C SER A 44 -15.77 27.74 -2.36
N LYS A 45 -15.85 28.67 -3.32
CA LYS A 45 -16.52 29.97 -3.17
C LYS A 45 -17.91 29.86 -2.57
N GLU A 46 -18.76 29.00 -3.16
CA GLU A 46 -20.17 28.85 -2.72
C GLU A 46 -20.25 28.19 -1.34
N ARG A 47 -19.40 27.18 -1.08
CA ARG A 47 -19.33 26.53 0.25
C ARG A 47 -18.86 27.49 1.33
N VAL A 48 -17.75 28.19 1.09
CA VAL A 48 -17.17 29.16 2.03
C VAL A 48 -18.14 30.30 2.31
N MET A 49 -18.77 30.86 1.27
CA MET A 49 -19.73 31.96 1.43
C MET A 49 -20.94 31.52 2.26
N SER A 50 -21.51 30.36 2.01
CA SER A 50 -22.66 29.82 2.76
C SER A 50 -22.25 29.48 4.19
N ALA A 51 -21.12 28.81 4.39
CA ALA A 51 -20.60 28.47 5.71
C ALA A 51 -20.37 29.70 6.59
N ILE A 52 -19.74 30.75 6.06
CA ILE A 52 -19.52 32.02 6.79
C ILE A 52 -20.85 32.61 7.24
N LYS A 53 -21.84 32.70 6.33
CA LYS A 53 -23.17 33.26 6.66
C LYS A 53 -23.93 32.42 7.69
N ASN A 54 -23.95 31.12 7.51
CA ASN A 54 -24.67 30.20 8.39
C ASN A 54 -23.98 30.02 9.76
N SER A 55 -22.70 30.36 9.86
CA SER A 55 -21.97 30.44 11.14
C SER A 55 -22.16 31.78 11.87
N GLY A 56 -23.01 32.68 11.35
CA GLY A 56 -23.33 33.97 11.99
C GLY A 56 -22.39 35.13 11.63
N TYR A 57 -21.45 34.93 10.73
CA TYR A 57 -20.54 35.97 10.27
C TYR A 57 -21.04 36.65 8.99
N ARG A 58 -20.46 37.81 8.69
CA ARG A 58 -20.80 38.59 7.48
C ARG A 58 -19.82 38.33 6.37
N PHE A 59 -20.32 37.85 5.23
CA PHE A 59 -19.51 37.78 4.02
C PHE A 59 -19.30 39.20 3.42
N PRO A 60 -18.08 39.62 3.07
CA PRO A 60 -17.81 40.98 2.62
C PRO A 60 -18.48 41.31 1.28
N ASN A 61 -19.13 42.44 1.21
CA ASN A 61 -19.71 43.00 -0.04
C ASN A 61 -18.63 43.81 -0.79
N LYS A 62 -17.47 43.18 -1.05
CA LYS A 62 -16.25 43.74 -1.65
C LYS A 62 -15.66 42.73 -2.63
N LYS A 63 -14.66 43.15 -3.39
CA LYS A 63 -13.85 42.19 -4.16
C LYS A 63 -12.98 41.37 -3.20
N VAL A 64 -13.13 40.05 -3.21
CA VAL A 64 -12.32 39.09 -2.48
C VAL A 64 -11.35 38.40 -3.44
N THR A 65 -10.07 38.44 -3.14
CA THR A 65 -9.04 37.72 -3.90
C THR A 65 -8.31 36.76 -2.98
N ILE A 66 -8.29 35.48 -3.35
CA ILE A 66 -7.57 34.42 -2.63
C ILE A 66 -6.39 33.99 -3.50
N ASN A 67 -5.18 34.07 -2.96
CA ASN A 67 -3.98 33.55 -3.59
C ASN A 67 -3.48 32.30 -2.85
N LEU A 68 -3.25 31.21 -3.58
CA LEU A 68 -2.73 29.95 -3.06
C LEU A 68 -1.27 29.79 -3.50
N ALA A 69 -0.33 30.17 -2.65
CA ALA A 69 1.10 30.08 -2.94
C ALA A 69 1.72 28.76 -2.41
N PRO A 70 2.67 28.14 -3.13
CA PRO A 70 3.34 28.60 -4.35
C PRO A 70 2.50 28.41 -5.62
N ALA A 71 2.68 29.26 -6.63
CA ALA A 71 1.85 29.28 -7.84
C ALA A 71 2.26 28.24 -8.90
N ASP A 72 3.39 27.57 -8.74
CA ASP A 72 3.95 26.56 -9.64
C ASP A 72 3.35 25.16 -9.45
N VAL A 73 2.72 24.89 -8.30
CA VAL A 73 2.10 23.62 -7.99
C VAL A 73 0.57 23.74 -8.02
N ARG A 74 -0.08 22.80 -8.67
CA ARG A 74 -1.55 22.75 -8.76
C ARG A 74 -2.17 22.33 -7.44
N LYS A 75 -3.15 23.10 -6.94
CA LYS A 75 -3.86 22.85 -5.68
C LYS A 75 -5.14 22.08 -5.94
N GLU A 76 -5.32 21.00 -5.19
CA GLU A 76 -6.44 20.08 -5.33
C GLU A 76 -7.17 19.87 -4.01
N GLY A 77 -8.44 19.48 -4.13
CA GLY A 77 -9.28 19.12 -2.99
C GLY A 77 -9.93 20.31 -2.32
N SER A 78 -10.79 19.97 -1.38
CA SER A 78 -11.65 20.89 -0.61
C SER A 78 -11.06 21.28 0.75
N ALA A 79 -9.85 20.78 1.07
CA ALA A 79 -9.19 21.04 2.35
C ALA A 79 -8.86 22.53 2.60
N PHE A 80 -8.93 23.35 1.57
CA PHE A 80 -8.67 24.80 1.64
C PHE A 80 -9.88 25.62 2.06
N ASP A 81 -11.10 25.04 2.14
CA ASP A 81 -12.30 25.81 2.45
C ASP A 81 -12.18 26.51 3.81
N LEU A 82 -11.72 25.79 4.84
CA LEU A 82 -11.56 26.35 6.19
C LEU A 82 -10.50 27.46 6.25
N PRO A 83 -9.26 27.29 5.75
CA PRO A 83 -8.27 28.37 5.78
C PRO A 83 -8.65 29.56 4.92
N ILE A 84 -9.41 29.39 3.82
CA ILE A 84 -9.96 30.47 3.02
C ILE A 84 -11.01 31.25 3.84
N ALA A 85 -11.91 30.57 4.55
CA ALA A 85 -12.90 31.21 5.39
C ALA A 85 -12.26 32.02 6.52
N VAL A 86 -11.27 31.46 7.22
CA VAL A 86 -10.50 32.13 8.27
C VAL A 86 -9.81 33.37 7.71
N GLY A 87 -9.14 33.26 6.55
CA GLY A 87 -8.49 34.39 5.89
C GLY A 87 -9.45 35.53 5.52
N ILE A 88 -10.64 35.21 5.00
CA ILE A 88 -11.67 36.21 4.68
C ILE A 88 -12.17 36.93 5.93
N LEU A 89 -12.44 36.21 7.00
CA LEU A 89 -12.92 36.77 8.27
C LEU A 89 -11.84 37.66 8.92
N ALA A 90 -10.58 37.29 8.83
CA ALA A 90 -9.45 38.11 9.29
C ALA A 90 -9.34 39.43 8.52
N THR A 91 -9.45 39.40 7.17
CA THR A 91 -9.36 40.64 6.35
C THR A 91 -10.52 41.60 6.58
N THR A 92 -11.63 41.12 7.12
CA THR A 92 -12.83 41.93 7.44
C THR A 92 -12.88 42.41 8.88
N GLY A 93 -11.87 42.07 9.69
CA GLY A 93 -11.79 42.42 11.12
C GLY A 93 -12.85 41.73 12.00
N GLN A 94 -13.40 40.63 11.53
CA GLN A 94 -14.37 39.82 12.30
C GLN A 94 -13.64 38.80 13.20
N ILE A 95 -12.35 38.62 13.02
CA ILE A 95 -11.43 37.89 13.89
C ILE A 95 -10.35 38.87 14.31
N ALA A 96 -10.08 38.99 15.61
CA ALA A 96 -9.13 39.96 16.17
C ALA A 96 -7.66 39.56 15.92
N ARG A 97 -7.40 38.26 15.70
CA ARG A 97 -6.05 37.72 15.48
C ARG A 97 -5.55 38.07 14.08
N GLU A 98 -4.34 38.58 13.98
CA GLU A 98 -3.71 38.97 12.72
C GLU A 98 -2.71 37.92 12.19
N ASN A 99 -2.15 37.07 13.03
CA ASN A 99 -1.12 36.09 12.64
C ASN A 99 -1.60 34.64 12.86
N PHE A 100 -1.64 33.89 11.76
CA PHE A 100 -2.05 32.48 11.72
C PHE A 100 -0.90 31.56 11.30
N ASP A 101 0.34 32.05 11.22
CA ASP A 101 1.53 31.31 10.74
C ASP A 101 1.99 30.21 11.73
N GLU A 102 1.39 30.18 12.92
CA GLU A 102 1.73 29.19 13.96
C GLU A 102 0.97 27.86 13.80
N TYR A 103 -0.09 27.84 12.97
CA TYR A 103 -0.93 26.66 12.77
C TYR A 103 -1.11 26.34 11.29
N VAL A 104 -1.03 25.06 10.94
CA VAL A 104 -1.53 24.59 9.65
C VAL A 104 -3.03 24.32 9.80
N ILE A 105 -3.86 25.00 9.00
CA ILE A 105 -5.33 24.92 9.07
C ILE A 105 -5.84 24.19 7.84
N LEU A 106 -6.68 23.18 8.06
CA LEU A 106 -7.22 22.30 7.04
C LEU A 106 -8.68 21.94 7.34
N GLY A 107 -9.52 21.88 6.31
CA GLY A 107 -10.89 21.39 6.45
C GLY A 107 -11.75 21.71 5.24
N GLU A 108 -12.59 20.77 4.87
CA GLU A 108 -13.69 20.99 3.94
C GLU A 108 -14.90 21.53 4.71
N LEU A 109 -15.51 22.61 4.24
CA LEU A 109 -16.70 23.20 4.85
C LEU A 109 -17.98 22.67 4.20
N SER A 110 -18.91 22.23 5.03
CA SER A 110 -20.32 22.08 4.64
C SER A 110 -21.01 23.46 4.61
N LEU A 111 -22.15 23.55 3.96
CA LEU A 111 -22.89 24.82 3.82
C LEU A 111 -23.35 25.41 5.16
N ASP A 112 -23.57 24.58 6.17
CA ASP A 112 -23.95 24.94 7.54
C ASP A 112 -22.79 25.39 8.44
N GLY A 113 -21.54 25.33 7.91
CA GLY A 113 -20.32 25.66 8.65
C GLY A 113 -19.69 24.49 9.41
N SER A 114 -20.25 23.28 9.35
CA SER A 114 -19.63 22.07 9.87
C SER A 114 -18.46 21.63 8.99
N LEU A 115 -17.52 20.85 9.56
CA LEU A 115 -16.35 20.33 8.86
C LEU A 115 -16.53 18.89 8.43
N ARG A 116 -16.02 18.57 7.26
CA ARG A 116 -15.94 17.22 6.70
C ARG A 116 -14.49 16.73 6.66
N PRO A 117 -14.29 15.40 6.71
CA PRO A 117 -12.97 14.82 6.66
C PRO A 117 -12.26 15.11 5.33
N ILE A 118 -10.94 15.24 5.43
CA ILE A 118 -10.04 15.49 4.30
C ILE A 118 -9.17 14.25 4.01
N ARG A 119 -8.58 14.20 2.81
CA ARG A 119 -7.66 13.13 2.41
C ARG A 119 -6.21 13.53 2.67
N GLY A 120 -5.37 12.56 3.02
CA GLY A 120 -3.94 12.78 3.18
C GLY A 120 -3.55 13.49 4.47
N ALA A 121 -4.39 13.48 5.50
CA ALA A 121 -4.13 14.17 6.76
C ALA A 121 -2.82 13.69 7.42
N LEU A 122 -2.49 12.40 7.35
CA LEU A 122 -1.22 11.86 7.84
C LEU A 122 -0.02 12.44 7.06
N CYS A 123 -0.09 12.50 5.74
CA CYS A 123 0.99 13.05 4.91
C CYS A 123 1.27 14.51 5.27
N MET A 124 0.20 15.30 5.39
CA MET A 124 0.27 16.71 5.76
C MET A 124 0.80 16.91 7.18
N ALA A 125 0.39 16.05 8.14
CA ALA A 125 0.86 16.12 9.51
C ALA A 125 2.34 15.74 9.65
N LEU A 126 2.80 14.71 8.93
CA LEU A 126 4.21 14.33 8.91
C LEU A 126 5.11 15.43 8.33
N HIS A 127 4.65 16.10 7.27
CA HIS A 127 5.38 17.24 6.71
C HIS A 127 5.36 18.45 7.64
N ALA A 128 4.21 18.78 8.23
CA ALA A 128 4.08 19.89 9.17
C ALA A 128 4.98 19.71 10.41
N ARG A 129 5.17 18.48 10.88
CA ARG A 129 6.10 18.16 11.99
C ARG A 129 7.55 18.55 11.67
N GLU A 130 7.95 18.53 10.41
CA GLU A 130 9.30 18.87 9.96
C GLU A 130 9.50 20.38 9.77
N CYS A 131 8.41 21.17 9.84
CA CYS A 131 8.47 22.61 9.70
C CYS A 131 8.76 23.27 11.06
N ASP A 132 9.75 24.14 11.09
CA ASP A 132 10.08 24.94 12.27
C ASP A 132 8.96 25.95 12.61
N ASN A 133 8.81 26.29 13.89
CA ASN A 133 7.91 27.32 14.43
C ASN A 133 6.39 27.03 14.35
N LEU A 134 5.97 25.82 14.03
CA LEU A 134 4.56 25.45 14.11
C LEU A 134 4.17 25.00 15.51
N LYS A 135 3.08 25.57 16.06
CA LYS A 135 2.47 25.13 17.31
C LYS A 135 1.64 23.86 17.15
N GLY A 136 1.12 23.63 15.93
CA GLY A 136 0.33 22.45 15.63
C GLY A 136 -0.51 22.56 14.35
N MET A 137 -1.44 21.63 14.22
CA MET A 137 -2.36 21.52 13.08
C MET A 137 -3.81 21.52 13.55
N ILE A 138 -4.65 22.35 12.93
CA ILE A 138 -6.09 22.42 13.13
C ILE A 138 -6.76 21.70 11.96
N LEU A 139 -7.57 20.69 12.25
CA LEU A 139 -8.18 19.86 11.20
C LEU A 139 -9.49 19.21 11.69
N PRO A 140 -10.31 18.64 10.76
CA PRO A 140 -11.54 17.97 11.13
C PRO A 140 -11.33 16.85 12.15
N ARG A 141 -12.22 16.74 13.15
CA ARG A 141 -12.15 15.75 14.22
C ARG A 141 -11.98 14.32 13.73
N GLU A 142 -12.62 13.97 12.61
CA GLU A 142 -12.54 12.65 12.01
C GLU A 142 -11.12 12.29 11.54
N ASN A 143 -10.29 13.27 11.19
CA ASN A 143 -8.89 13.08 10.81
C ASN A 143 -7.90 13.12 11.99
N ALA A 144 -8.35 13.45 13.19
CA ALA A 144 -7.44 13.66 14.32
C ALA A 144 -6.64 12.39 14.67
N LYS A 145 -7.28 11.22 14.66
CA LYS A 145 -6.61 9.94 14.94
C LYS A 145 -5.51 9.63 13.94
N GLU A 146 -5.76 9.87 12.65
CA GLU A 146 -4.83 9.68 11.57
C GLU A 146 -3.64 10.66 11.68
N ALA A 147 -3.92 11.95 11.84
CA ALA A 147 -2.91 13.00 11.93
C ALA A 147 -2.03 12.87 13.19
N ALA A 148 -2.59 12.43 14.32
CA ALA A 148 -1.87 12.25 15.58
C ALA A 148 -0.81 11.12 15.51
N MET A 149 -0.81 10.29 14.48
CA MET A 149 0.28 9.35 14.20
C MET A 149 1.59 10.06 13.86
N ALA A 150 1.57 11.32 13.47
CA ALA A 150 2.74 12.19 13.31
C ALA A 150 3.26 12.66 14.67
N LYS A 151 3.82 11.74 15.47
CA LYS A 151 4.32 12.01 16.83
C LYS A 151 5.20 13.27 16.87
N GLY A 152 4.91 14.16 17.83
CA GLY A 152 5.66 15.42 18.02
C GLY A 152 5.00 16.67 17.43
N LEU A 153 3.84 16.53 16.77
CA LEU A 153 3.01 17.65 16.32
C LEU A 153 1.70 17.67 17.13
N ASN A 154 1.32 18.82 17.66
CA ASN A 154 0.02 18.99 18.33
C ASN A 154 -1.11 18.99 17.30
N ILE A 155 -2.13 18.18 17.52
CA ILE A 155 -3.29 18.07 16.65
C ILE A 155 -4.50 18.63 17.38
N TYR A 156 -5.15 19.64 16.82
CA TYR A 156 -6.33 20.31 17.36
C TYR A 156 -7.57 19.94 16.54
N PRO A 157 -8.40 18.99 17.03
CA PRO A 157 -9.59 18.54 16.33
C PRO A 157 -10.71 19.56 16.43
N VAL A 158 -11.28 19.95 15.29
CA VAL A 158 -12.40 20.89 15.19
C VAL A 158 -13.58 20.28 14.40
N GLU A 159 -14.80 20.70 14.74
CA GLU A 159 -16.03 20.21 14.15
C GLU A 159 -16.72 21.28 13.26
N SER A 160 -16.38 22.56 13.45
CA SER A 160 -17.02 23.66 12.73
C SER A 160 -16.11 24.89 12.57
N LEU A 161 -16.51 25.79 11.69
CA LEU A 161 -15.89 27.12 11.52
C LEU A 161 -15.90 27.91 12.84
N ASN A 162 -17.03 27.91 13.56
CA ASN A 162 -17.13 28.64 14.83
C ASN A 162 -16.15 28.13 15.87
N GLN A 163 -16.01 26.83 16.03
CA GLN A 163 -15.07 26.23 16.97
C GLN A 163 -13.61 26.56 16.58
N THR A 164 -13.32 26.59 15.29
CA THR A 164 -11.99 26.99 14.79
C THR A 164 -11.66 28.43 15.16
N ILE A 165 -12.62 29.34 14.95
CA ILE A 165 -12.42 30.77 15.27
C ILE A 165 -12.28 30.96 16.78
N ASP A 166 -13.14 30.33 17.58
CA ASP A 166 -13.06 30.41 19.05
C ASP A 166 -11.67 29.94 19.55
N PHE A 167 -11.15 28.83 19.02
CA PHE A 167 -9.82 28.36 19.35
C PHE A 167 -8.73 29.37 18.94
N LEU A 168 -8.84 29.96 17.76
CA LEU A 168 -7.84 30.91 17.26
C LEU A 168 -7.83 32.24 18.05
N GLU A 169 -8.98 32.67 18.59
CA GLU A 169 -9.11 33.91 19.35
C GLU A 169 -8.79 33.74 20.83
N ASN A 170 -9.34 32.68 21.45
CA ASN A 170 -9.29 32.50 22.89
C ASN A 170 -8.15 31.55 23.36
N GLY A 171 -7.50 30.84 22.42
CA GLY A 171 -6.51 29.81 22.78
C GLY A 171 -7.18 28.69 23.58
N ASP A 172 -6.46 27.84 24.18
CA ASP A 172 -6.78 26.76 25.15
C ASP A 172 -8.21 26.15 25.20
N THR A 173 -9.12 26.54 24.29
CA THR A 173 -10.49 25.98 24.21
C THR A 173 -10.50 24.54 23.72
N ILE A 174 -9.45 24.11 23.02
CA ILE A 174 -9.28 22.75 22.52
C ILE A 174 -7.92 22.19 22.98
N LYS A 175 -7.96 21.05 23.66
CA LYS A 175 -6.72 20.34 24.03
C LYS A 175 -6.16 19.57 22.83
N PRO A 176 -4.83 19.46 22.71
CA PRO A 176 -4.23 18.59 21.71
C PRO A 176 -4.74 17.17 21.81
N PHE A 177 -4.99 16.55 20.67
CA PHE A 177 -5.44 15.16 20.62
C PHE A 177 -4.26 14.23 20.89
N GLU A 178 -4.34 13.47 21.96
CA GLU A 178 -3.31 12.51 22.35
C GLU A 178 -3.71 11.10 21.92
N ILE A 179 -2.75 10.35 21.40
CA ILE A 179 -2.92 8.95 21.00
C ILE A 179 -1.72 8.11 21.48
N ASP A 180 -2.03 6.96 22.07
CA ASP A 180 -1.02 5.96 22.39
C ASP A 180 -0.78 5.07 21.16
N ILE A 181 0.25 5.44 20.38
CA ILE A 181 0.61 4.77 19.14
C ILE A 181 0.88 3.28 19.36
N ALA A 182 1.53 2.90 20.45
CA ALA A 182 1.83 1.50 20.74
C ALA A 182 0.57 0.67 20.94
N LYS A 183 -0.39 1.19 21.72
CA LYS A 183 -1.70 0.51 21.93
C LYS A 183 -2.53 0.45 20.66
N VAL A 184 -2.51 1.51 19.83
CA VAL A 184 -3.23 1.50 18.55
C VAL A 184 -2.64 0.46 17.62
N PHE A 185 -1.31 0.41 17.53
CA PHE A 185 -0.60 -0.56 16.70
C PHE A 185 -0.89 -2.00 17.13
N GLU A 186 -0.82 -2.28 18.43
CA GLU A 186 -1.09 -3.62 18.99
C GLU A 186 -2.54 -4.07 18.73
N LYS A 187 -3.52 -3.19 18.95
CA LYS A 187 -4.94 -3.48 18.69
C LYS A 187 -5.24 -3.72 17.21
N ALA A 188 -4.54 -3.04 16.31
CA ALA A 188 -4.74 -3.14 14.88
C ALA A 188 -4.08 -4.39 14.25
N LEU A 189 -3.25 -5.13 15.00
CA LEU A 189 -2.58 -6.39 14.57
C LEU A 189 -3.51 -7.62 14.57
N THR A 190 -4.80 -7.45 14.31
CA THR A 190 -5.78 -8.55 14.36
C THR A 190 -6.18 -8.97 12.94
N TYR A 191 -6.05 -10.26 12.65
CA TYR A 191 -6.54 -10.86 11.40
C TYR A 191 -7.82 -11.63 11.68
N PRO A 192 -8.93 -11.39 10.94
CA PRO A 192 -10.22 -12.06 11.16
C PRO A 192 -10.26 -13.48 10.60
N ILE A 193 -9.20 -13.94 9.93
CA ILE A 193 -9.08 -15.24 9.25
C ILE A 193 -7.81 -15.94 9.71
N ASP A 194 -7.85 -17.27 9.78
CA ASP A 194 -6.73 -18.09 10.26
C ASP A 194 -6.35 -19.20 9.27
N PHE A 195 -5.08 -19.57 9.25
CA PHE A 195 -4.54 -20.65 8.42
C PHE A 195 -5.08 -22.02 8.83
N SER A 196 -5.44 -22.20 10.10
CA SER A 196 -6.07 -23.42 10.61
C SER A 196 -7.42 -23.73 9.97
N ASP A 197 -8.12 -22.72 9.39
CA ASP A 197 -9.37 -22.96 8.66
C ASP A 197 -9.16 -23.75 7.36
N VAL A 198 -7.91 -23.78 6.83
CA VAL A 198 -7.58 -24.52 5.61
C VAL A 198 -7.31 -25.98 5.95
N LYS A 199 -8.20 -26.85 5.49
CA LYS A 199 -8.07 -28.30 5.69
C LYS A 199 -7.12 -28.90 4.65
N GLY A 200 -6.18 -29.73 5.09
CA GLY A 200 -5.15 -30.32 4.22
C GLY A 200 -4.21 -29.29 3.61
N GLN A 201 -3.72 -29.56 2.41
CA GLN A 201 -2.84 -28.64 1.62
C GLN A 201 -1.52 -28.28 2.33
N GLU A 202 -0.95 -29.20 3.12
CA GLU A 202 0.25 -28.93 3.93
C GLU A 202 1.44 -28.48 3.09
N HIS A 203 1.59 -29.03 1.87
CA HIS A 203 2.63 -28.62 0.94
C HIS A 203 2.46 -27.16 0.48
N ALA A 204 1.22 -26.74 0.19
CA ALA A 204 0.94 -25.35 -0.20
C ALA A 204 1.08 -24.38 0.99
N LYS A 205 0.69 -24.78 2.20
CA LYS A 205 0.91 -24.01 3.43
C LYS A 205 2.41 -23.82 3.69
N ARG A 206 3.23 -24.87 3.54
CA ARG A 206 4.69 -24.78 3.68
C ARG A 206 5.30 -23.84 2.64
N ALA A 207 4.88 -23.90 1.38
CA ALA A 207 5.34 -22.97 0.34
C ALA A 207 4.98 -21.52 0.66
N LEU A 208 3.78 -21.26 1.19
CA LEU A 208 3.35 -19.93 1.64
C LEU A 208 4.16 -19.45 2.87
N GLU A 209 4.49 -20.35 3.81
CA GLU A 209 5.39 -20.03 4.94
C GLU A 209 6.78 -19.60 4.44
N VAL A 210 7.38 -20.36 3.51
CA VAL A 210 8.66 -20.02 2.89
C VAL A 210 8.56 -18.70 2.13
N ALA A 211 7.49 -18.50 1.35
CA ALA A 211 7.24 -17.24 0.65
C ALA A 211 7.16 -16.05 1.62
N ALA A 212 6.40 -16.19 2.71
CA ALA A 212 6.26 -15.18 3.76
C ALA A 212 7.60 -14.84 4.42
N ALA A 213 8.39 -15.86 4.77
CA ALA A 213 9.67 -15.68 5.45
C ALA A 213 10.72 -14.98 4.57
N GLY A 214 10.78 -15.32 3.26
CA GLY A 214 11.77 -14.76 2.35
C GLY A 214 11.31 -13.53 1.56
N GLY A 215 10.00 -13.21 1.56
CA GLY A 215 9.44 -12.18 0.69
C GLY A 215 9.31 -12.62 -0.77
N HIS A 216 9.18 -13.94 -1.00
CA HIS A 216 9.17 -14.52 -2.34
C HIS A 216 7.80 -14.41 -3.01
N ASN A 217 7.81 -14.10 -4.30
CA ASN A 217 6.61 -14.18 -5.13
C ASN A 217 6.22 -15.64 -5.37
N ILE A 218 4.92 -15.94 -5.39
CA ILE A 218 4.39 -17.30 -5.49
C ILE A 218 3.26 -17.41 -6.52
N ILE A 219 3.21 -18.53 -7.25
CA ILE A 219 2.07 -18.90 -8.08
C ILE A 219 1.52 -20.27 -7.65
N LEU A 220 0.19 -20.31 -7.47
CA LEU A 220 -0.57 -21.49 -7.09
C LEU A 220 -1.28 -22.04 -8.34
N ILE A 221 -0.98 -23.26 -8.74
CA ILE A 221 -1.55 -23.88 -9.94
C ILE A 221 -2.34 -25.12 -9.52
N GLY A 222 -3.58 -25.26 -10.00
CA GLY A 222 -4.40 -26.41 -9.66
C GLY A 222 -5.82 -26.32 -10.18
N PRO A 223 -6.62 -27.40 -10.07
CA PRO A 223 -7.97 -27.45 -10.58
C PRO A 223 -8.91 -26.46 -9.88
N PRO A 224 -10.06 -26.14 -10.47
CA PRO A 224 -11.11 -25.39 -9.80
C PRO A 224 -11.50 -26.04 -8.46
N GLY A 225 -11.77 -25.23 -7.44
CA GLY A 225 -12.15 -25.74 -6.11
C GLY A 225 -11.00 -26.33 -5.26
N SER A 226 -9.75 -26.29 -5.71
CA SER A 226 -8.59 -26.78 -4.92
C SER A 226 -8.21 -25.91 -3.73
N GLY A 227 -8.85 -24.74 -3.54
CA GLY A 227 -8.61 -23.87 -2.38
C GLY A 227 -7.56 -22.79 -2.58
N LYS A 228 -7.08 -22.53 -3.80
CA LYS A 228 -6.07 -21.50 -4.13
C LYS A 228 -6.43 -20.11 -3.58
N THR A 229 -7.63 -19.63 -3.88
CA THR A 229 -8.12 -18.33 -3.40
C THR A 229 -8.25 -18.29 -1.88
N MET A 230 -8.64 -19.42 -1.25
CA MET A 230 -8.78 -19.56 0.20
C MET A 230 -7.41 -19.46 0.90
N LEU A 231 -6.38 -20.11 0.35
CA LEU A 231 -4.99 -20.01 0.80
C LEU A 231 -4.45 -18.57 0.64
N ALA A 232 -4.64 -17.98 -0.54
CA ALA A 232 -4.16 -16.63 -0.83
C ALA A 232 -4.79 -15.56 0.08
N ARG A 233 -6.08 -15.66 0.40
CA ARG A 233 -6.74 -14.73 1.34
C ARG A 233 -6.16 -14.77 2.74
N ARG A 234 -5.66 -15.95 3.17
CA ARG A 234 -5.05 -16.14 4.49
C ARG A 234 -3.55 -15.82 4.51
N PHE A 235 -2.93 -15.68 3.36
CA PHE A 235 -1.51 -15.40 3.26
C PHE A 235 -1.05 -14.18 4.07
N PRO A 236 -1.78 -13.04 4.09
CA PRO A 236 -1.40 -11.90 4.95
C PRO A 236 -1.29 -12.24 6.44
N SER A 237 -2.07 -13.23 6.94
CA SER A 237 -2.07 -13.59 8.36
C SER A 237 -0.80 -14.30 8.83
N VAL A 238 -0.01 -14.83 7.90
CA VAL A 238 1.27 -15.50 8.20
C VAL A 238 2.49 -14.65 7.81
N LEU A 239 2.29 -13.49 7.17
CA LEU A 239 3.37 -12.54 6.88
C LEU A 239 3.98 -11.97 8.16
N PRO A 240 5.25 -11.53 8.13
CA PRO A 240 5.86 -10.85 9.26
C PRO A 240 5.06 -9.61 9.63
N ASN A 241 5.04 -9.27 10.92
CA ASN A 241 4.39 -8.04 11.36
C ASN A 241 5.01 -6.82 10.66
N LEU A 242 4.18 -5.80 10.39
CA LEU A 242 4.69 -4.52 9.93
C LEU A 242 5.53 -3.87 11.05
N THR A 243 6.57 -3.16 10.67
CA THR A 243 7.18 -2.15 11.55
C THR A 243 6.30 -0.92 11.59
N LEU A 244 6.54 -0.02 12.55
CA LEU A 244 5.78 1.24 12.60
C LEU A 244 6.00 2.08 11.33
N ASP A 245 7.22 2.12 10.82
CA ASP A 245 7.55 2.87 9.59
C ASP A 245 6.86 2.28 8.36
N GLU A 246 6.84 0.95 8.21
CA GLU A 246 6.09 0.27 7.14
C GLU A 246 4.58 0.56 7.26
N ALA A 247 4.04 0.54 8.47
CA ALA A 247 2.63 0.84 8.72
C ALA A 247 2.28 2.31 8.38
N LEU A 248 3.15 3.26 8.72
CA LEU A 248 3.00 4.67 8.36
C LEU A 248 3.05 4.87 6.85
N GLN A 249 4.00 4.25 6.13
CA GLN A 249 4.09 4.31 4.67
C GLN A 249 2.83 3.74 4.01
N THR A 250 2.36 2.58 4.46
CA THR A 250 1.13 1.97 3.98
C THR A 250 -0.07 2.88 4.22
N THR A 251 -0.18 3.45 5.41
CA THR A 251 -1.28 4.35 5.77
C THR A 251 -1.28 5.62 4.93
N LYS A 252 -0.11 6.22 4.65
CA LYS A 252 0.03 7.36 3.74
C LYS A 252 -0.61 7.10 2.38
N ILE A 253 -0.29 5.95 1.76
CA ILE A 253 -0.81 5.60 0.44
C ILE A 253 -2.34 5.47 0.47
N HIS A 254 -2.88 4.79 1.47
CA HIS A 254 -4.34 4.61 1.61
C HIS A 254 -5.06 5.90 1.96
N SER A 255 -4.45 6.78 2.76
CA SER A 255 -4.99 8.09 3.10
C SER A 255 -5.12 8.99 1.87
N VAL A 256 -4.06 9.09 1.06
CA VAL A 256 -4.07 9.87 -0.19
C VAL A 256 -5.06 9.31 -1.20
N ALA A 257 -5.19 7.98 -1.29
CA ALA A 257 -6.20 7.33 -2.12
C ALA A 257 -7.64 7.59 -1.64
N GLY A 258 -7.83 8.03 -0.39
CA GLY A 258 -9.15 8.17 0.25
C GLY A 258 -9.78 6.83 0.59
N LEU A 259 -8.96 5.81 0.85
CA LEU A 259 -9.37 4.43 1.16
C LEU A 259 -9.06 4.04 2.61
N LEU A 260 -8.66 4.99 3.44
CA LEU A 260 -8.51 4.73 4.87
C LEU A 260 -9.91 4.59 5.50
N PRO A 261 -10.22 3.45 6.16
CA PRO A 261 -11.53 3.29 6.80
C PRO A 261 -11.77 4.36 7.87
N PRO A 262 -13.03 4.79 8.06
CA PRO A 262 -13.37 5.70 9.15
C PRO A 262 -12.85 5.20 10.50
N ASP A 263 -12.44 6.11 11.37
CA ASP A 263 -11.89 5.79 12.70
C ASP A 263 -10.58 4.98 12.73
N THR A 264 -9.96 4.72 11.58
CA THR A 264 -8.69 4.03 11.49
C THR A 264 -7.54 5.03 11.57
N ALA A 265 -6.73 4.93 12.63
CA ALA A 265 -5.54 5.77 12.79
C ALA A 265 -4.37 5.27 11.94
N LEU A 266 -4.23 3.95 11.84
CA LEU A 266 -3.07 3.29 11.24
C LEU A 266 -3.46 1.93 10.65
N ILE A 267 -2.93 1.61 9.48
CA ILE A 267 -2.99 0.26 8.90
C ILE A 267 -1.81 -0.54 9.48
N ALA A 268 -2.08 -1.39 10.45
CA ALA A 268 -1.05 -2.21 11.10
C ALA A 268 -0.98 -3.65 10.57
N THR A 269 -1.95 -4.09 9.78
CA THR A 269 -1.94 -5.38 9.08
C THR A 269 -1.46 -5.21 7.64
N ARG A 270 -0.78 -6.23 7.12
CA ARG A 270 -0.31 -6.19 5.72
C ARG A 270 -1.49 -6.17 4.76
N PRO A 271 -1.55 -5.20 3.83
CA PRO A 271 -2.64 -5.09 2.87
C PRO A 271 -2.79 -6.35 2.00
N TYR A 272 -4.02 -6.67 1.67
CA TYR A 272 -4.36 -7.69 0.68
C TYR A 272 -5.20 -7.04 -0.41
N ARG A 273 -4.65 -7.00 -1.63
CA ARG A 273 -5.33 -6.46 -2.80
C ARG A 273 -5.56 -7.56 -3.81
N SER A 274 -6.79 -7.66 -4.28
CA SER A 274 -7.20 -8.70 -5.24
C SER A 274 -8.06 -8.06 -6.33
N PRO A 275 -7.44 -7.40 -7.32
CA PRO A 275 -8.16 -6.81 -8.43
C PRO A 275 -8.79 -7.90 -9.30
N HIS A 276 -9.94 -7.58 -9.90
CA HIS A 276 -10.57 -8.45 -10.87
C HIS A 276 -9.78 -8.46 -12.19
N HIS A 277 -9.79 -9.55 -12.95
CA HIS A 277 -9.01 -9.70 -14.19
C HIS A 277 -9.38 -8.70 -15.30
N THR A 278 -10.54 -8.02 -15.19
CA THR A 278 -10.96 -6.93 -16.10
C THR A 278 -10.37 -5.56 -15.78
N ILE A 279 -9.51 -5.47 -14.76
CA ILE A 279 -8.86 -4.21 -14.38
C ILE A 279 -8.04 -3.65 -15.56
N SER A 280 -8.04 -2.32 -15.71
CA SER A 280 -7.17 -1.64 -16.66
C SER A 280 -5.75 -1.42 -16.10
N ASP A 281 -4.77 -1.15 -16.98
CA ASP A 281 -3.41 -0.77 -16.60
C ASP A 281 -3.41 0.39 -15.60
N ALA A 282 -4.24 1.41 -15.87
CA ALA A 282 -4.38 2.57 -14.98
C ALA A 282 -4.99 2.22 -13.62
N GLY A 283 -5.85 1.22 -13.54
CA GLY A 283 -6.36 0.71 -12.27
C GLY A 283 -5.29 -0.05 -11.50
N LEU A 284 -4.48 -0.84 -12.19
CA LEU A 284 -3.44 -1.67 -11.57
C LEU A 284 -2.25 -0.83 -11.10
N ILE A 285 -1.66 -0.01 -11.98
CA ILE A 285 -0.46 0.78 -11.68
C ILE A 285 -0.81 2.12 -11.03
N GLY A 286 -1.93 2.67 -11.41
CA GLY A 286 -2.34 4.03 -11.09
C GLY A 286 -2.40 4.91 -12.34
N GLY A 287 -3.09 6.01 -12.24
CA GLY A 287 -3.32 6.88 -13.39
C GLY A 287 -4.32 7.99 -13.10
N GLY A 288 -4.95 8.47 -14.17
CA GLY A 288 -5.89 9.59 -14.14
C GLY A 288 -5.23 10.89 -14.62
N ARG A 289 -6.04 11.95 -14.76
CA ARG A 289 -5.57 13.30 -15.11
C ARG A 289 -4.61 13.83 -14.04
N ILE A 290 -4.89 13.49 -12.81
CA ILE A 290 -4.06 13.67 -11.65
C ILE A 290 -3.66 12.26 -11.21
N PRO A 291 -2.36 11.93 -11.23
CA PRO A 291 -1.90 10.59 -10.91
C PRO A 291 -2.32 10.18 -9.49
N ARG A 292 -3.02 9.04 -9.39
CA ARG A 292 -3.41 8.40 -8.13
C ARG A 292 -2.78 7.02 -8.03
N PRO A 293 -2.50 6.52 -6.81
CA PRO A 293 -1.94 5.18 -6.65
C PRO A 293 -2.94 4.11 -7.12
N GLY A 294 -2.41 3.09 -7.81
CA GLY A 294 -3.17 1.91 -8.22
C GLY A 294 -3.05 0.77 -7.23
N GLU A 295 -3.59 -0.41 -7.61
CA GLU A 295 -3.62 -1.61 -6.76
C GLU A 295 -2.22 -2.07 -6.32
N VAL A 296 -1.18 -1.91 -7.17
CA VAL A 296 0.21 -2.26 -6.81
C VAL A 296 0.75 -1.40 -5.66
N SER A 297 0.41 -0.11 -5.64
CA SER A 297 0.80 0.78 -4.54
C SER A 297 -0.08 0.58 -3.30
N LEU A 298 -1.36 0.27 -3.48
CA LEU A 298 -2.26 -0.08 -2.38
C LEU A 298 -1.88 -1.42 -1.72
N ALA A 299 -1.16 -2.30 -2.44
CA ALA A 299 -0.60 -3.53 -1.92
C ALA A 299 0.78 -3.35 -1.24
N HIS A 300 1.27 -2.12 -1.14
CA HIS A 300 2.59 -1.83 -0.56
C HIS A 300 2.78 -2.46 0.83
N HIS A 301 3.90 -3.16 1.03
CA HIS A 301 4.20 -3.99 2.20
C HIS A 301 3.22 -5.14 2.48
N GLY A 302 2.40 -5.50 1.48
CA GLY A 302 1.40 -6.55 1.57
C GLY A 302 1.44 -7.52 0.40
N VAL A 303 0.26 -8.02 0.02
CA VAL A 303 0.06 -9.01 -1.03
C VAL A 303 -0.82 -8.44 -2.15
N LEU A 304 -0.33 -8.53 -3.38
CA LEU A 304 -1.13 -8.38 -4.58
C LEU A 304 -1.50 -9.79 -5.07
N PHE A 305 -2.76 -10.14 -4.96
CA PHE A 305 -3.27 -11.43 -5.41
C PHE A 305 -3.96 -11.31 -6.76
N LEU A 306 -3.49 -12.08 -7.75
CA LEU A 306 -4.10 -12.19 -9.07
C LEU A 306 -4.74 -13.56 -9.22
N ASP A 307 -6.07 -13.62 -9.04
CA ASP A 307 -6.81 -14.85 -9.28
C ASP A 307 -7.06 -15.04 -10.78
N GLU A 308 -7.06 -16.29 -11.22
CA GLU A 308 -7.21 -16.61 -12.66
C GLU A 308 -6.22 -15.81 -13.54
N MET A 309 -4.96 -15.80 -13.15
CA MET A 309 -3.92 -14.95 -13.76
C MET A 309 -3.87 -15.01 -15.30
N PRO A 310 -4.08 -16.15 -16.00
CA PRO A 310 -4.15 -16.18 -17.46
C PRO A 310 -5.38 -15.47 -18.06
N GLU A 311 -6.37 -15.06 -17.28
CA GLU A 311 -7.54 -14.32 -17.78
C GLU A 311 -7.31 -12.80 -17.83
N PHE A 312 -6.28 -12.30 -17.19
CA PHE A 312 -5.87 -10.90 -17.32
C PHE A 312 -5.39 -10.60 -18.75
N HIS A 313 -5.63 -9.39 -19.21
CA HIS A 313 -5.02 -8.90 -20.44
C HIS A 313 -3.49 -8.96 -20.34
N LYS A 314 -2.82 -9.39 -21.40
CA LYS A 314 -1.37 -9.57 -21.42
C LYS A 314 -0.63 -8.28 -21.05
N ASP A 315 -1.07 -7.14 -21.57
CA ASP A 315 -0.45 -5.84 -21.30
C ASP A 315 -0.53 -5.48 -19.81
N VAL A 316 -1.66 -5.79 -19.14
CA VAL A 316 -1.84 -5.58 -17.70
C VAL A 316 -0.86 -6.42 -16.86
N LEU A 317 -0.53 -7.64 -17.30
CA LEU A 317 0.48 -8.45 -16.62
C LEU A 317 1.90 -7.94 -16.88
N GLU A 318 2.19 -7.45 -18.09
CA GLU A 318 3.53 -6.96 -18.43
C GLU A 318 3.93 -5.70 -17.65
N VAL A 319 2.97 -4.83 -17.32
CA VAL A 319 3.27 -3.61 -16.55
C VAL A 319 3.66 -3.89 -15.10
N LEU A 320 3.40 -5.10 -14.56
CA LEU A 320 3.84 -5.52 -13.22
C LEU A 320 5.36 -5.75 -13.13
N ARG A 321 6.04 -5.97 -14.27
CA ARG A 321 7.46 -6.32 -14.27
C ARG A 321 8.34 -5.26 -13.63
N GLN A 322 8.08 -4.00 -13.94
CA GLN A 322 8.85 -2.88 -13.38
C GLN A 322 8.62 -2.71 -11.86
N PRO A 323 7.37 -2.63 -11.36
CA PRO A 323 7.14 -2.53 -9.92
C PRO A 323 7.73 -3.69 -9.10
N MET A 324 7.72 -4.92 -9.67
CA MET A 324 8.31 -6.08 -9.00
C MET A 324 9.84 -6.01 -8.90
N GLU A 325 10.52 -5.27 -9.76
CA GLU A 325 11.97 -5.05 -9.72
C GLU A 325 12.34 -3.82 -8.89
N ASP A 326 11.68 -2.69 -9.21
CA ASP A 326 12.06 -1.39 -8.66
C ASP A 326 11.43 -1.10 -7.28
N GLY A 327 10.39 -1.86 -6.87
CA GLY A 327 9.61 -1.61 -5.65
C GLY A 327 8.85 -0.28 -5.65
N ARG A 328 8.67 0.32 -6.83
CA ARG A 328 8.00 1.61 -7.02
C ARG A 328 7.37 1.72 -8.40
N VAL A 329 6.39 2.62 -8.53
CA VAL A 329 5.71 2.95 -9.78
C VAL A 329 5.81 4.44 -10.04
N THR A 330 6.28 4.82 -11.22
CA THR A 330 6.28 6.21 -11.68
C THR A 330 5.19 6.42 -12.72
N ILE A 331 4.25 7.30 -12.41
CA ILE A 331 3.14 7.67 -13.28
C ILE A 331 3.45 9.04 -13.88
N SER A 332 3.82 9.05 -15.15
CA SER A 332 4.12 10.28 -15.89
C SER A 332 2.92 10.71 -16.73
N ARG A 333 2.53 11.97 -16.62
CA ARG A 333 1.51 12.65 -17.43
C ARG A 333 2.06 13.99 -17.91
N ALA A 334 1.43 14.60 -18.90
CA ALA A 334 1.91 15.85 -19.49
C ALA A 334 2.10 16.98 -18.46
N ALA A 335 1.33 16.99 -17.37
CA ALA A 335 1.38 18.04 -16.35
C ALA A 335 2.33 17.72 -15.18
N MET A 336 2.60 16.44 -14.88
CA MET A 336 3.42 16.02 -13.73
C MET A 336 3.83 14.56 -13.81
N SER A 337 4.89 14.22 -13.06
CA SER A 337 5.32 12.84 -12.84
C SER A 337 5.35 12.59 -11.33
N LEU A 338 4.67 11.53 -10.88
CA LEU A 338 4.62 11.13 -9.46
C LEU A 338 5.08 9.69 -9.30
N THR A 339 5.85 9.45 -8.25
CA THR A 339 6.34 8.11 -7.90
C THR A 339 5.66 7.64 -6.63
N TYR A 340 5.12 6.44 -6.67
CA TYR A 340 4.51 5.77 -5.52
C TYR A 340 5.31 4.53 -5.15
N PRO A 341 5.51 4.24 -3.87
CA PRO A 341 6.11 2.98 -3.45
C PRO A 341 5.16 1.81 -3.78
N ALA A 342 5.75 0.69 -4.16
CA ALA A 342 5.02 -0.51 -4.60
C ALA A 342 5.83 -1.79 -4.27
N GLN A 343 6.32 -1.89 -3.04
CA GLN A 343 6.95 -3.11 -2.53
C GLN A 343 5.86 -4.08 -2.08
N PHE A 344 5.51 -5.03 -2.91
CA PHE A 344 4.47 -6.02 -2.62
C PHE A 344 4.99 -7.42 -2.94
N MET A 345 4.36 -8.42 -2.34
CA MET A 345 4.52 -9.81 -2.75
C MET A 345 3.43 -10.16 -3.75
N LEU A 346 3.82 -10.67 -4.92
CA LEU A 346 2.87 -11.19 -5.89
C LEU A 346 2.48 -12.62 -5.51
N ALA A 347 1.18 -12.84 -5.31
CA ALA A 347 0.59 -14.16 -5.24
C ALA A 347 -0.30 -14.35 -6.47
N GLY A 348 0.02 -15.29 -7.35
CA GLY A 348 -0.79 -15.64 -8.50
C GLY A 348 -1.58 -16.92 -8.26
N ALA A 349 -2.76 -17.04 -8.85
CA ALA A 349 -3.46 -18.31 -8.97
C ALA A 349 -3.80 -18.59 -10.42
N SER A 350 -3.66 -19.82 -10.85
CA SER A 350 -3.95 -20.27 -12.21
C SER A 350 -4.58 -21.66 -12.21
N ASN A 351 -5.46 -21.89 -13.16
CA ASN A 351 -5.82 -23.25 -13.53
C ASN A 351 -4.75 -23.82 -14.48
N PRO A 352 -4.55 -25.15 -14.56
CA PRO A 352 -3.54 -25.74 -15.42
C PRO A 352 -3.91 -25.70 -16.92
N CYS A 353 -5.16 -25.43 -17.25
CA CYS A 353 -5.68 -25.34 -18.64
C CYS A 353 -7.03 -24.61 -18.64
N PRO A 354 -7.61 -24.30 -19.82
CA PRO A 354 -8.93 -23.65 -19.90
C PRO A 354 -10.08 -24.40 -19.21
N CYS A 355 -10.13 -25.74 -19.30
CA CYS A 355 -11.14 -26.54 -18.58
C CYS A 355 -10.80 -26.71 -17.09
N GLY A 356 -9.54 -26.50 -16.70
CA GLY A 356 -9.07 -26.58 -15.31
C GLY A 356 -8.57 -27.96 -14.84
N TYR A 357 -8.70 -29.02 -15.65
CA TYR A 357 -8.48 -30.40 -15.20
C TYR A 357 -7.26 -31.09 -15.81
N HIS A 358 -6.35 -30.36 -16.44
CA HIS A 358 -5.12 -30.97 -16.97
C HIS A 358 -4.25 -31.50 -15.80
N GLY A 359 -3.94 -32.81 -15.84
CA GLY A 359 -3.20 -33.49 -14.77
C GLY A 359 -4.04 -33.91 -13.57
N ASP A 360 -5.34 -33.64 -13.53
CA ASP A 360 -6.23 -34.09 -12.45
C ASP A 360 -6.52 -35.60 -12.60
N PRO A 361 -6.23 -36.44 -11.58
CA PRO A 361 -6.50 -37.87 -11.65
C PRO A 361 -8.00 -38.22 -11.58
N SER A 362 -8.85 -37.31 -11.12
CA SER A 362 -10.28 -37.50 -10.90
C SER A 362 -11.17 -37.01 -12.03
N HIS A 363 -10.64 -36.15 -12.93
CA HIS A 363 -11.39 -35.57 -14.05
C HIS A 363 -10.57 -35.59 -15.33
N GLU A 364 -11.19 -36.01 -16.43
CA GLU A 364 -10.55 -36.02 -17.73
C GLU A 364 -10.47 -34.61 -18.33
N CYS A 365 -9.28 -34.22 -18.78
CA CYS A 365 -9.07 -32.93 -19.45
C CYS A 365 -9.58 -32.98 -20.89
N SER A 366 -10.47 -32.06 -21.26
CA SER A 366 -11.02 -31.94 -22.61
C SER A 366 -10.21 -31.02 -23.55
N CYS A 367 -9.12 -30.41 -23.05
CA CYS A 367 -8.34 -29.44 -23.81
C CYS A 367 -7.29 -30.12 -24.70
N SER A 368 -7.16 -29.66 -25.94
CA SER A 368 -6.05 -30.07 -26.80
C SER A 368 -4.72 -29.47 -26.29
N PRO A 369 -3.56 -30.11 -26.61
CA PRO A 369 -2.25 -29.57 -26.23
C PRO A 369 -2.04 -28.12 -26.67
N MET A 370 -2.50 -27.75 -27.86
CA MET A 370 -2.43 -26.39 -28.38
C MET A 370 -3.25 -25.38 -27.56
N GLN A 371 -4.43 -25.80 -27.07
CA GLN A 371 -5.25 -24.95 -26.19
C GLN A 371 -4.57 -24.73 -24.83
N ILE A 372 -3.97 -25.78 -24.27
CA ILE A 372 -3.21 -25.69 -23.02
C ILE A 372 -2.04 -24.74 -23.18
N GLN A 373 -1.22 -24.94 -24.21
CA GLN A 373 -0.06 -24.09 -24.50
C GLN A 373 -0.47 -22.62 -24.72
N ARG A 374 -1.53 -22.36 -25.51
CA ARG A 374 -2.04 -21.00 -25.73
C ARG A 374 -2.54 -20.34 -24.43
N TYR A 375 -3.16 -21.11 -23.54
CA TYR A 375 -3.64 -20.62 -22.26
C TYR A 375 -2.48 -20.24 -21.34
N MET A 376 -1.52 -21.13 -21.19
CA MET A 376 -0.35 -20.90 -20.33
C MET A 376 0.56 -19.78 -20.87
N SER A 377 0.70 -19.65 -22.19
CA SER A 377 1.52 -18.59 -22.81
C SER A 377 0.97 -17.16 -22.64
N LYS A 378 -0.23 -17.00 -22.09
CA LYS A 378 -0.75 -15.66 -21.69
C LYS A 378 0.11 -15.04 -20.58
N ILE A 379 0.70 -15.87 -19.70
CA ILE A 379 1.70 -15.41 -18.73
C ILE A 379 3.06 -15.48 -19.42
N SER A 380 3.73 -14.34 -19.55
CA SER A 380 5.01 -14.31 -20.24
C SER A 380 6.14 -14.96 -19.43
N GLY A 381 7.12 -15.56 -20.14
CA GLY A 381 8.33 -16.09 -19.52
C GLY A 381 9.03 -15.08 -18.59
N PRO A 382 9.26 -13.83 -19.04
CA PRO A 382 9.87 -12.80 -18.19
C PRO A 382 9.09 -12.48 -16.90
N LEU A 383 7.78 -12.62 -16.88
CA LEU A 383 6.99 -12.45 -15.65
C LEU A 383 7.12 -13.68 -14.74
N LEU A 384 7.04 -14.89 -15.31
CA LEU A 384 7.28 -16.15 -14.58
C LEU A 384 8.68 -16.21 -13.97
N ASP A 385 9.66 -15.71 -14.69
CA ASP A 385 11.01 -15.55 -14.17
C ASP A 385 11.08 -14.68 -12.88
N ARG A 386 10.11 -13.85 -12.59
CA ARG A 386 10.03 -13.02 -11.39
C ARG A 386 9.23 -13.65 -10.27
N ILE A 387 8.67 -14.81 -10.47
CA ILE A 387 7.98 -15.60 -9.46
C ILE A 387 8.94 -16.68 -8.98
N ASP A 388 9.26 -16.69 -7.69
CA ASP A 388 10.30 -17.56 -7.13
C ASP A 388 9.77 -18.97 -6.84
N ILE A 389 8.50 -19.09 -6.43
CA ILE A 389 7.88 -20.32 -5.96
C ILE A 389 6.69 -20.66 -6.87
N HIS A 390 6.73 -21.83 -7.50
CA HIS A 390 5.65 -22.41 -8.29
C HIS A 390 5.19 -23.68 -7.61
N ILE A 391 3.90 -23.71 -7.22
CA ILE A 391 3.35 -24.82 -6.42
C ILE A 391 2.10 -25.36 -7.05
N GLU A 392 1.99 -26.69 -7.09
CA GLU A 392 0.76 -27.38 -7.45
C GLU A 392 -0.13 -27.53 -6.21
N VAL A 393 -1.40 -27.16 -6.37
CA VAL A 393 -2.43 -27.26 -5.33
C VAL A 393 -3.48 -28.26 -5.80
N PRO A 394 -3.35 -29.55 -5.46
CA PRO A 394 -4.27 -30.57 -5.91
C PRO A 394 -5.65 -30.41 -5.28
N ALA A 395 -6.66 -31.07 -5.85
CA ALA A 395 -8.00 -31.12 -5.24
C ALA A 395 -7.94 -31.77 -3.84
N VAL A 396 -8.64 -31.17 -2.87
CA VAL A 396 -8.69 -31.68 -1.50
C VAL A 396 -9.51 -32.96 -1.46
N LYS A 397 -8.98 -34.03 -0.88
CA LYS A 397 -9.69 -35.30 -0.75
C LYS A 397 -10.85 -35.20 0.26
N PHE A 398 -11.98 -35.86 -0.01
CA PHE A 398 -13.15 -35.83 0.86
C PHE A 398 -12.83 -36.20 2.33
N LYS A 399 -11.90 -37.14 2.55
CA LYS A 399 -11.44 -37.54 3.87
C LYS A 399 -10.79 -36.39 4.67
N GLU A 400 -10.10 -35.49 3.99
CA GLU A 400 -9.47 -34.30 4.60
C GLU A 400 -10.53 -33.22 4.91
N LEU A 401 -11.55 -33.09 4.04
CA LEU A 401 -12.65 -32.13 4.23
C LEU A 401 -13.55 -32.50 5.43
N SER A 402 -13.79 -33.80 5.65
CA SER A 402 -14.67 -34.28 6.73
C SER A 402 -13.98 -34.37 8.10
N GLY A 403 -12.65 -34.29 8.15
CA GLY A 403 -11.86 -34.31 9.39
C GLY A 403 -11.99 -33.04 10.24
N GLN A 404 -11.62 -33.13 11.52
CA GLN A 404 -11.45 -31.94 12.35
C GLN A 404 -10.33 -31.04 11.77
N PRO A 405 -10.39 -29.70 11.97
CA PRO A 405 -9.30 -28.84 11.59
C PRO A 405 -8.04 -29.22 12.37
N THR A 406 -7.08 -29.80 11.70
CA THR A 406 -5.77 -30.18 12.27
C THR A 406 -4.69 -29.18 11.86
N GLY A 407 -5.10 -28.10 11.18
CA GLY A 407 -4.18 -27.09 10.66
C GLY A 407 -3.53 -26.28 11.76
N GLU A 408 -2.27 -25.94 11.54
CA GLU A 408 -1.51 -25.04 12.40
C GLU A 408 -2.07 -23.63 12.34
N SER A 409 -2.08 -22.90 13.47
CA SER A 409 -2.62 -21.54 13.53
C SER A 409 -1.71 -20.54 12.78
N SER A 410 -2.30 -19.51 12.19
CA SER A 410 -1.55 -18.39 11.59
C SER A 410 -0.54 -17.77 12.55
N LYS A 411 -0.85 -17.75 13.85
CA LYS A 411 0.05 -17.21 14.88
C LYS A 411 1.33 -18.04 14.99
N ALA A 412 1.24 -19.36 15.06
CA ALA A 412 2.41 -20.23 15.18
C ALA A 412 3.31 -20.14 13.94
N VAL A 413 2.72 -20.15 12.73
CA VAL A 413 3.46 -19.97 11.46
C VAL A 413 4.14 -18.59 11.45
N ARG A 414 3.42 -17.52 11.81
CA ARG A 414 3.95 -16.16 11.85
C ARG A 414 5.10 -15.99 12.86
N GLU A 415 5.09 -16.70 13.97
CA GLU A 415 6.20 -16.68 14.94
C GLU A 415 7.49 -17.22 14.32
N ARG A 416 7.43 -18.34 13.55
CA ARG A 416 8.59 -18.87 12.81
C ARG A 416 9.05 -17.92 11.70
N VAL A 417 8.10 -17.35 10.95
CA VAL A 417 8.37 -16.35 9.92
C VAL A 417 9.04 -15.10 10.51
N ASN A 418 8.58 -14.61 11.66
CA ASN A 418 9.20 -13.48 12.36
C ASN A 418 10.62 -13.82 12.86
N ALA A 419 10.85 -15.06 13.29
CA ALA A 419 12.19 -15.50 13.71
C ALA A 419 13.16 -15.50 12.51
N ALA A 420 12.76 -16.07 11.37
CA ALA A 420 13.55 -16.05 10.14
C ALA A 420 13.83 -14.62 9.66
N ARG A 421 12.83 -13.73 9.73
CA ARG A 421 12.99 -12.31 9.37
C ARG A 421 13.96 -11.56 10.27
N ARG A 422 14.02 -11.86 11.56
CA ARG A 422 15.03 -11.27 12.46
C ARG A 422 16.45 -11.64 12.03
N VAL A 423 16.68 -12.91 11.66
CA VAL A 423 17.98 -13.37 11.13
C VAL A 423 18.34 -12.60 9.85
N GLN A 424 17.38 -12.42 8.94
CA GLN A 424 17.59 -11.65 7.71
C GLN A 424 17.86 -10.17 7.99
N SER A 425 17.13 -9.55 8.90
CA SER A 425 17.33 -8.15 9.27
C SER A 425 18.72 -7.90 9.86
N GLU A 426 19.24 -8.82 10.67
CA GLU A 426 20.61 -8.71 11.19
C GLU A 426 21.65 -8.94 10.09
N ARG A 427 21.41 -9.91 9.18
CA ARG A 427 22.26 -10.20 8.02
C ARG A 427 22.42 -8.99 7.10
N PHE A 428 21.34 -8.27 6.84
CA PHE A 428 21.27 -7.16 5.87
C PHE A 428 21.39 -5.77 6.52
N LYS A 429 21.76 -5.68 7.79
CA LYS A 429 21.82 -4.43 8.55
C LYS A 429 22.67 -3.33 7.89
N GLU A 430 23.72 -3.72 7.18
CA GLU A 430 24.62 -2.80 6.48
C GLU A 430 24.19 -2.54 5.01
N GLU A 431 23.20 -3.30 4.50
CA GLU A 431 22.75 -3.21 3.11
C GLU A 431 21.54 -2.27 3.00
N LYS A 432 21.68 -1.17 2.25
CA LYS A 432 20.68 -0.06 2.25
C LYS A 432 19.31 -0.42 1.68
N ASN A 433 19.21 -1.41 0.77
CA ASN A 433 17.98 -1.68 0.00
C ASN A 433 17.51 -3.13 0.10
N ILE A 434 18.10 -3.94 0.98
CA ILE A 434 17.80 -5.37 1.12
C ILE A 434 17.13 -5.61 2.47
N PHE A 435 15.87 -6.00 2.44
CA PHE A 435 15.05 -6.23 3.64
C PHE A 435 14.73 -7.71 3.85
N CYS A 436 14.96 -8.54 2.84
CA CYS A 436 14.67 -9.98 2.87
C CYS A 436 15.47 -10.73 1.80
N ASN A 437 15.47 -12.05 1.89
CA ASN A 437 16.27 -12.89 0.98
C ASN A 437 15.85 -12.74 -0.49
N ALA A 438 14.58 -12.49 -0.80
CA ALA A 438 14.12 -12.27 -2.17
C ALA A 438 14.75 -11.03 -2.83
N HIS A 439 15.15 -10.03 -2.04
CA HIS A 439 15.77 -8.80 -2.54
C HIS A 439 17.28 -8.91 -2.79
N MET A 440 17.94 -10.03 -2.44
CA MET A 440 19.35 -10.22 -2.74
C MET A 440 19.61 -10.15 -4.24
N GLU A 441 20.66 -9.49 -4.65
CA GLU A 441 21.19 -9.50 -6.00
C GLU A 441 22.38 -10.49 -6.10
N SER A 442 22.98 -10.65 -7.25
CA SER A 442 24.04 -11.63 -7.48
C SER A 442 25.23 -11.51 -6.51
N LYS A 443 25.56 -10.29 -6.08
CA LYS A 443 26.64 -10.02 -5.11
C LYS A 443 26.30 -10.59 -3.73
N GLU A 444 25.09 -10.36 -3.27
CA GLU A 444 24.61 -10.81 -1.95
C GLU A 444 24.36 -12.33 -1.97
N ILE A 445 23.89 -12.88 -3.09
CA ILE A 445 23.76 -14.35 -3.24
C ILE A 445 25.12 -15.02 -3.08
N MET A 446 26.17 -14.52 -3.73
CA MET A 446 27.53 -15.06 -3.56
C MET A 446 28.02 -14.93 -2.12
N LYS A 447 27.69 -13.85 -1.42
CA LYS A 447 28.14 -13.59 -0.04
C LYS A 447 27.38 -14.42 1.00
N TYR A 448 26.04 -14.54 0.86
CA TYR A 448 25.16 -15.07 1.91
C TYR A 448 24.55 -16.44 1.60
N CYS A 449 24.75 -16.96 0.39
CA CYS A 449 24.26 -18.27 -0.03
C CYS A 449 25.40 -19.23 -0.45
N PRO A 450 26.50 -19.37 0.33
CA PRO A 450 27.50 -20.37 0.03
C PRO A 450 26.89 -21.77 0.15
N ILE A 451 27.23 -22.67 -0.77
CA ILE A 451 26.79 -24.07 -0.79
C ILE A 451 27.97 -25.04 -0.91
N GLY A 452 27.87 -26.16 -0.21
CA GLY A 452 28.85 -27.24 -0.27
C GLY A 452 28.83 -28.03 -1.60
N GLU A 453 29.81 -28.88 -1.84
CA GLU A 453 29.95 -29.63 -3.10
C GLU A 453 28.74 -30.54 -3.38
N ASP A 454 28.20 -31.23 -2.37
CA ASP A 454 26.99 -32.08 -2.52
C ASP A 454 25.78 -31.28 -3.00
N SER A 455 25.62 -30.09 -2.45
CA SER A 455 24.55 -29.14 -2.84
C SER A 455 24.74 -28.61 -4.25
N LYS A 456 26.00 -28.34 -4.67
CA LYS A 456 26.33 -27.93 -6.05
C LYS A 456 26.01 -29.03 -7.05
N GLU A 457 26.39 -30.28 -6.73
CA GLU A 457 26.12 -31.40 -7.62
C GLU A 457 24.62 -31.66 -7.77
N LEU A 458 23.86 -31.60 -6.67
CA LEU A 458 22.39 -31.72 -6.68
C LEU A 458 21.77 -30.64 -7.57
N LEU A 459 22.18 -29.39 -7.41
CA LEU A 459 21.70 -28.27 -8.19
C LEU A 459 22.07 -28.36 -9.66
N ARG A 460 23.32 -28.81 -9.99
CA ARG A 460 23.75 -29.08 -11.36
C ARG A 460 22.87 -30.11 -12.05
N GLN A 461 22.59 -31.22 -11.34
CA GLN A 461 21.70 -32.26 -11.86
C GLN A 461 20.29 -31.74 -12.11
N ALA A 462 19.72 -30.93 -11.18
CA ALA A 462 18.42 -30.33 -11.34
C ALA A 462 18.36 -29.39 -12.55
N ILE A 463 19.34 -28.50 -12.71
CA ILE A 463 19.44 -27.59 -13.86
C ILE A 463 19.47 -28.36 -15.17
N THR A 464 20.32 -29.42 -15.26
CA THR A 464 20.44 -30.23 -16.48
C THR A 464 19.16 -31.00 -16.80
N ARG A 465 18.51 -31.61 -15.78
CA ARG A 465 17.31 -32.43 -15.98
C ARG A 465 16.06 -31.60 -16.24
N LEU A 466 15.92 -30.47 -15.56
CA LEU A 466 14.74 -29.61 -15.65
C LEU A 466 14.88 -28.48 -16.68
N GLY A 467 16.08 -28.29 -17.27
CA GLY A 467 16.33 -27.23 -18.26
C GLY A 467 16.23 -25.82 -17.66
N LEU A 468 16.59 -25.65 -16.38
CA LEU A 468 16.42 -24.39 -15.68
C LEU A 468 17.36 -23.29 -16.17
N SER A 469 16.88 -22.05 -16.19
CA SER A 469 17.68 -20.87 -16.58
C SER A 469 18.69 -20.47 -15.47
N ALA A 470 19.68 -19.64 -15.83
CA ALA A 470 20.60 -19.04 -14.85
C ALA A 470 19.86 -18.23 -13.76
N ARG A 471 18.75 -17.58 -14.12
CA ARG A 471 17.89 -16.88 -13.15
C ARG A 471 17.22 -17.84 -12.16
N ALA A 472 16.81 -19.01 -12.61
CA ALA A 472 16.27 -20.05 -11.74
C ALA A 472 17.31 -20.55 -10.72
N TYR A 473 18.59 -20.61 -11.09
CA TYR A 473 19.68 -20.92 -10.16
C TYR A 473 19.73 -19.94 -8.98
N ASP A 474 19.76 -18.63 -9.26
CA ASP A 474 19.78 -17.59 -8.22
C ASP A 474 18.56 -17.67 -7.30
N ARG A 475 17.37 -17.96 -7.87
CA ARG A 475 16.12 -18.08 -7.11
C ARG A 475 16.13 -19.29 -6.19
N ILE A 476 16.58 -20.44 -6.68
CA ILE A 476 16.73 -21.64 -5.85
C ILE A 476 17.64 -21.35 -4.66
N LEU A 477 18.74 -20.63 -4.85
CA LEU A 477 19.63 -20.26 -3.76
C LEU A 477 18.95 -19.32 -2.73
N LYS A 478 18.22 -18.30 -3.20
CA LYS A 478 17.47 -17.39 -2.31
C LYS A 478 16.42 -18.14 -1.48
N VAL A 479 15.65 -19.01 -2.13
CA VAL A 479 14.63 -19.84 -1.48
C VAL A 479 15.28 -20.82 -0.50
N SER A 480 16.38 -21.48 -0.88
CA SER A 480 17.13 -22.39 0.00
C SER A 480 17.68 -21.67 1.23
N ARG A 481 18.17 -20.42 1.09
CA ARG A 481 18.61 -19.61 2.24
C ARG A 481 17.43 -19.31 3.16
N THR A 482 16.25 -19.05 2.60
CA THR A 482 15.04 -18.80 3.39
C THR A 482 14.60 -20.04 4.15
N ILE A 483 14.65 -21.23 3.54
CA ILE A 483 14.34 -22.50 4.20
C ILE A 483 15.31 -22.75 5.35
N ALA A 484 16.61 -22.53 5.12
CA ALA A 484 17.61 -22.66 6.16
C ALA A 484 17.41 -21.65 7.31
N ASP A 485 16.99 -20.41 7.02
CA ASP A 485 16.66 -19.40 8.05
C ASP A 485 15.44 -19.83 8.89
N LEU A 486 14.42 -20.45 8.27
CA LEU A 486 13.26 -21.01 8.98
C LEU A 486 13.64 -22.16 9.91
N GLU A 487 14.63 -22.96 9.53
CA GLU A 487 15.18 -24.06 10.33
C GLU A 487 16.27 -23.58 11.31
N SER A 488 16.55 -22.27 11.35
CA SER A 488 17.65 -21.69 12.15
C SER A 488 19.03 -22.31 11.83
N ALA A 489 19.20 -22.80 10.61
CA ALA A 489 20.46 -23.40 10.15
C ALA A 489 21.43 -22.31 9.68
N PRO A 490 22.70 -22.32 10.11
CA PRO A 490 23.69 -21.33 9.67
C PRO A 490 24.01 -21.48 8.18
N ASP A 491 24.07 -22.71 7.67
CA ASP A 491 24.48 -23.04 6.32
C ASP A 491 23.32 -23.63 5.50
N ILE A 492 23.43 -23.51 4.16
CA ILE A 492 22.48 -24.13 3.24
C ILE A 492 22.90 -25.60 3.05
N LEU A 493 22.04 -26.51 3.51
CA LEU A 493 22.25 -27.96 3.40
C LEU A 493 21.56 -28.54 2.15
N PRO A 494 21.94 -29.75 1.68
CA PRO A 494 21.31 -30.39 0.51
C PRO A 494 19.79 -30.54 0.61
N GLN A 495 19.24 -30.74 1.81
CA GLN A 495 17.79 -30.80 2.03
C GLN A 495 17.09 -29.49 1.69
N HIS A 496 17.67 -28.32 2.02
CA HIS A 496 17.12 -27.02 1.70
C HIS A 496 17.11 -26.76 0.18
N ILE A 497 18.14 -27.20 -0.52
CA ILE A 497 18.22 -27.17 -1.99
C ILE A 497 17.15 -28.08 -2.59
N SER A 498 16.97 -29.29 -2.06
CA SER A 498 15.96 -30.25 -2.55
C SER A 498 14.55 -29.69 -2.43
N GLU A 499 14.20 -29.07 -1.29
CA GLU A 499 12.89 -28.42 -1.10
C GLU A 499 12.72 -27.24 -2.09
N ALA A 500 13.74 -26.41 -2.24
CA ALA A 500 13.68 -25.26 -3.16
C ALA A 500 13.56 -25.67 -4.64
N ILE A 501 14.20 -26.78 -5.06
CA ILE A 501 14.05 -27.33 -6.41
C ILE A 501 12.61 -27.80 -6.66
N GLN A 502 11.95 -28.40 -5.67
CA GLN A 502 10.55 -28.83 -5.82
C GLN A 502 9.63 -27.66 -6.16
N TYR A 503 9.89 -26.46 -5.64
CA TYR A 503 9.15 -25.26 -5.96
C TYR A 503 9.38 -24.72 -7.38
N ARG A 504 10.26 -25.34 -8.17
CA ARG A 504 10.53 -25.03 -9.59
C ARG A 504 10.25 -26.22 -10.53
N SER A 505 9.71 -27.32 -10.01
CA SER A 505 9.44 -28.53 -10.81
C SER A 505 8.42 -28.32 -11.94
N LEU A 506 7.53 -27.36 -11.80
CA LEU A 506 6.51 -27.01 -12.80
C LEU A 506 7.07 -26.24 -14.02
N ASP A 507 8.29 -25.69 -13.94
CA ASP A 507 8.89 -24.92 -15.04
C ASP A 507 9.00 -25.74 -16.32
N ARG A 508 9.33 -27.03 -16.22
CA ARG A 508 9.45 -27.93 -17.38
C ARG A 508 8.09 -28.40 -17.91
N ASN A 509 7.16 -28.74 -17.01
CA ASN A 509 5.93 -29.45 -17.39
C ASN A 509 4.85 -28.52 -17.94
N LEU A 510 4.83 -27.25 -17.55
CA LEU A 510 3.77 -26.32 -17.90
C LEU A 510 4.22 -25.15 -18.77
N TRP A 511 5.51 -24.78 -18.73
CA TRP A 511 5.99 -23.55 -19.36
C TRP A 511 6.93 -23.76 -20.55
N MET A 512 7.57 -24.94 -20.66
CA MET A 512 8.61 -25.22 -21.68
C MET A 512 8.21 -26.24 -22.75
N THR A 513 6.95 -26.67 -22.81
CA THR A 513 6.45 -27.59 -23.86
C THR A 513 5.88 -26.87 -25.08
#